data_f8a89c6a8052ee176395ed42bb18cb83
#
_entry.id   f8a89c6a8052ee176395ed42bb18cb83
#
_cell.length_a   1.000
_cell.length_b   1.000
_cell.length_c   1.000
_cell.angle_alpha   90.00
_cell.angle_beta   90.00
_cell.angle_gamma   90.00
#
_symmetry.space_group_name_H-M   'P 1'
#
loop_
_entity.id
_entity.type
_entity.pdbx_description
1 polymer ?
#
loop_
_entity_poly.entity_id
_entity_poly.type
_entity_poly.pdbx_seq_one_letter_code
_entity_poly.pdbx_strand_id
1 'polypeptide(L)'
;MKITCLQSLTNHKYTQLLLTLLLLFVAYAVVGAMAAEVILSLILLIAIVLIVRTFFLQKRAFYFYIVIAGLAFISDCFYILFTQSSYHRLIPALIADSVYIGFLILSIILMLHKLFENNNVTIDTIVGGICVFLLIGDLWFLFYSSIHLFHPNAFSSAGETIQTFDLLYFSFTTLTTVGYGDVVPVSQLAKVVANFEAIIGVIYPAIFISRLVGGYNPD
;
A
#
# COMPACT_ATOMS: atom_id res chain seq x y z
N MET A 1 5.24 -17.80 30.33
CA MET A 1 5.87 -16.51 29.97
C MET A 1 5.91 -16.19 28.47
N LYS A 2 5.74 -17.14 27.52
CA LYS A 2 5.70 -16.88 26.05
C LYS A 2 4.30 -16.50 25.51
N ILE A 3 3.22 -16.88 26.16
CA ILE A 3 1.84 -16.62 25.68
C ILE A 3 1.40 -15.17 25.98
N THR A 4 1.89 -14.57 27.08
CA THR A 4 1.60 -13.18 27.45
C THR A 4 2.26 -12.16 26.53
N CYS A 5 3.40 -12.48 25.88
CA CYS A 5 4.07 -11.58 24.94
C CYS A 5 3.30 -11.48 23.60
N LEU A 6 2.75 -12.60 23.11
CA LEU A 6 1.92 -12.61 21.90
C LEU A 6 0.58 -11.88 22.09
N GLN A 7 -0.05 -12.02 23.26
CA GLN A 7 -1.29 -11.29 23.58
C GLN A 7 -1.07 -9.79 23.76
N SER A 8 0.12 -9.35 24.19
CA SER A 8 0.49 -7.92 24.25
C SER A 8 0.64 -7.33 22.83
N LEU A 9 1.24 -8.08 21.90
CA LEU A 9 1.44 -7.62 20.52
C LEU A 9 0.11 -7.44 19.75
N THR A 10 -0.92 -8.22 20.05
CA THR A 10 -2.23 -8.13 19.38
C THR A 10 -3.10 -6.98 19.88
N ASN A 11 -2.76 -6.35 21.00
CA ASN A 11 -3.54 -5.24 21.56
C ASN A 11 -3.15 -3.85 20.97
N HIS A 12 -2.02 -3.75 20.24
CA HIS A 12 -1.60 -2.52 19.58
C HIS A 12 -2.27 -2.39 18.21
N LYS A 13 -3.03 -1.31 18.01
CA LYS A 13 -3.88 -1.09 16.82
C LYS A 13 -3.11 -1.14 15.51
N TYR A 14 -1.89 -0.62 15.47
CA TYR A 14 -1.05 -0.57 14.27
C TYR A 14 -0.23 -1.85 14.04
N THR A 15 -0.03 -2.68 15.05
CA THR A 15 0.73 -3.94 14.90
C THR A 15 0.02 -4.93 13.99
N GLN A 16 -1.31 -5.04 14.09
CA GLN A 16 -2.09 -5.88 13.18
C GLN A 16 -1.99 -5.40 11.73
N LEU A 17 -2.05 -4.09 11.51
CA LEU A 17 -1.89 -3.49 10.20
C LEU A 17 -0.49 -3.75 9.65
N LEU A 18 0.57 -3.54 10.46
CA LEU A 18 1.94 -3.82 10.05
C LEU A 18 2.12 -5.27 9.63
N LEU A 19 1.63 -6.22 10.43
CA LEU A 19 1.70 -7.65 10.11
C LEU A 19 0.96 -7.97 8.81
N THR A 20 -0.19 -7.35 8.55
CA THR A 20 -0.94 -7.53 7.31
C THR A 20 -0.16 -7.01 6.11
N LEU A 21 0.45 -5.83 6.21
CA LEU A 21 1.26 -5.26 5.14
C LEU A 21 2.53 -6.08 4.88
N LEU A 22 3.21 -6.58 5.92
CA LEU A 22 4.36 -7.46 5.76
C LEU A 22 3.95 -8.83 5.16
N LEU A 23 2.78 -9.35 5.51
CA LEU A 23 2.25 -10.60 4.93
C LEU A 23 2.04 -10.47 3.42
N LEU A 24 1.72 -9.26 2.91
CA LEU A 24 1.60 -8.98 1.47
C LEU A 24 2.88 -9.37 0.73
N PHE A 25 4.05 -8.94 1.22
CA PHE A 25 5.34 -9.28 0.59
C PHE A 25 5.64 -10.77 0.62
N VAL A 26 5.36 -11.43 1.76
CA VAL A 26 5.59 -12.88 1.91
C VAL A 26 4.63 -13.66 1.00
N ALA A 27 3.37 -13.27 0.93
CA ALA A 27 2.38 -13.94 0.10
C ALA A 27 2.77 -13.88 -1.39
N TYR A 28 3.29 -12.76 -1.84
CA TYR A 28 3.77 -12.61 -3.21
C TYR A 28 4.93 -13.54 -3.55
N ALA A 29 5.86 -13.76 -2.62
CA ALA A 29 7.02 -14.62 -2.82
C ALA A 29 6.66 -16.12 -2.93
N VAL A 30 5.52 -16.54 -2.34
CA VAL A 30 5.16 -17.97 -2.22
C VAL A 30 4.14 -18.38 -3.28
N VAL A 31 3.33 -17.47 -3.80
CA VAL A 31 2.17 -17.78 -4.62
C VAL A 31 2.44 -17.42 -6.09
N GLY A 32 2.04 -18.29 -7.03
CA GLY A 32 2.21 -18.05 -8.48
C GLY A 32 1.39 -16.84 -8.95
N ALA A 33 1.81 -16.22 -10.07
CA ALA A 33 1.37 -14.90 -10.54
C ALA A 33 -0.15 -14.66 -10.56
N MET A 34 -0.96 -15.61 -10.99
CA MET A 34 -2.42 -15.46 -11.09
C MET A 34 -3.11 -15.41 -9.72
N ALA A 35 -2.67 -16.25 -8.79
CA ALA A 35 -3.21 -16.26 -7.42
C ALA A 35 -2.64 -15.09 -6.59
N ALA A 36 -1.48 -14.58 -6.95
CA ALA A 36 -0.86 -13.44 -6.30
C ALA A 36 -1.70 -12.15 -6.46
N GLU A 37 -2.30 -11.91 -7.62
CA GLU A 37 -3.17 -10.75 -7.85
C GLU A 37 -4.43 -10.77 -6.95
N VAL A 38 -5.10 -11.93 -6.84
CA VAL A 38 -6.25 -12.08 -5.93
C VAL A 38 -5.86 -11.90 -4.46
N ILE A 39 -4.69 -12.44 -4.08
CA ILE A 39 -4.18 -12.32 -2.72
C ILE A 39 -3.81 -10.87 -2.41
N LEU A 40 -3.23 -10.16 -3.35
CA LEU A 40 -2.92 -8.73 -3.21
C LEU A 40 -4.19 -7.92 -2.92
N SER A 41 -5.21 -8.06 -3.77
CA SER A 41 -6.50 -7.39 -3.57
C SER A 41 -7.15 -7.74 -2.24
N LEU A 42 -7.05 -9.02 -1.81
CA LEU A 42 -7.56 -9.46 -0.51
C LEU A 42 -6.81 -8.81 0.66
N ILE A 43 -5.49 -8.75 0.60
CA ILE A 43 -4.66 -8.16 1.66
C ILE A 43 -4.90 -6.65 1.73
N LEU A 44 -4.99 -5.96 0.58
CA LEU A 44 -5.36 -4.54 0.53
C LEU A 44 -6.75 -4.31 1.13
N LEU A 45 -7.72 -5.16 0.82
CA LEU A 45 -9.06 -5.11 1.44
C LEU A 45 -8.98 -5.26 2.96
N ILE A 46 -8.22 -6.23 3.47
CA ILE A 46 -8.03 -6.43 4.92
C ILE A 46 -7.35 -5.21 5.54
N ALA A 47 -6.32 -4.67 4.92
CA ALA A 47 -5.63 -3.45 5.40
C ALA A 47 -6.61 -2.28 5.49
N ILE A 48 -7.43 -2.05 4.47
CA ILE A 48 -8.47 -1.02 4.46
C ILE A 48 -9.46 -1.23 5.61
N VAL A 49 -9.97 -2.45 5.80
CA VAL A 49 -10.91 -2.77 6.88
C VAL A 49 -10.29 -2.49 8.25
N LEU A 50 -9.02 -2.85 8.47
CA LEU A 50 -8.31 -2.59 9.72
C LEU A 50 -8.14 -1.08 9.97
N ILE A 51 -7.80 -0.31 8.94
CA ILE A 51 -7.65 1.14 9.03
C ILE A 51 -8.99 1.80 9.34
N VAL A 52 -10.03 1.46 8.58
CA VAL A 52 -11.39 2.01 8.77
C VAL A 52 -11.91 1.68 10.17
N ARG A 53 -11.71 0.44 10.66
CA ARG A 53 -12.07 0.05 12.03
C ARG A 53 -11.35 0.88 13.09
N THR A 54 -10.11 1.27 12.81
CA THR A 54 -9.29 2.03 13.76
C THR A 54 -9.69 3.51 13.85
N PHE A 55 -10.14 4.11 12.74
CA PHE A 55 -10.36 5.55 12.64
C PHE A 55 -11.84 5.96 12.64
N PHE A 56 -12.75 5.14 12.11
CA PHE A 56 -14.16 5.52 12.00
C PHE A 56 -14.98 5.05 13.20
N LEU A 57 -15.39 6.01 14.03
CA LEU A 57 -16.29 5.78 15.16
C LEU A 57 -17.77 5.66 14.76
N GLN A 58 -18.17 6.18 13.58
CA GLN A 58 -19.56 6.14 13.11
C GLN A 58 -19.85 4.87 12.30
N LYS A 59 -20.70 4.00 12.81
CA LYS A 59 -21.09 2.73 12.17
C LYS A 59 -21.55 2.87 10.71
N ARG A 60 -22.27 3.97 10.37
CA ARG A 60 -22.77 4.18 9.00
C ARG A 60 -21.64 4.40 7.99
N ALA A 61 -20.64 5.23 8.33
CA ALA A 61 -19.48 5.45 7.48
C ALA A 61 -18.66 4.17 7.33
N PHE A 62 -18.45 3.42 8.41
CA PHE A 62 -17.77 2.14 8.40
C PHE A 62 -18.41 1.15 7.38
N TYR A 63 -19.74 0.94 7.45
CA TYR A 63 -20.42 0.04 6.50
C TYR A 63 -20.33 0.54 5.06
N PHE A 64 -20.44 1.84 4.82
CA PHE A 64 -20.31 2.43 3.49
C PHE A 64 -18.95 2.14 2.87
N TYR A 65 -17.87 2.33 3.61
CA TYR A 65 -16.51 2.05 3.16
C TYR A 65 -16.27 0.55 2.91
N ILE A 66 -16.76 -0.33 3.78
CA ILE A 66 -16.65 -1.78 3.58
C ILE A 66 -17.39 -2.22 2.31
N VAL A 67 -18.56 -1.68 2.05
CA VAL A 67 -19.33 -2.03 0.84
C VAL A 67 -18.57 -1.62 -0.42
N ILE A 68 -18.04 -0.40 -0.46
CA ILE A 68 -17.26 0.08 -1.62
C ILE A 68 -15.98 -0.76 -1.82
N ALA A 69 -15.23 -1.02 -0.74
CA ALA A 69 -14.03 -1.85 -0.81
C ALA A 69 -14.35 -3.29 -1.24
N GLY A 70 -15.46 -3.85 -0.76
CA GLY A 70 -15.95 -5.17 -1.16
C GLY A 70 -16.36 -5.21 -2.64
N LEU A 71 -17.01 -4.16 -3.15
CA LEU A 71 -17.36 -4.05 -4.56
C LEU A 71 -16.13 -3.94 -5.45
N ALA A 72 -15.10 -3.18 -5.03
CA ALA A 72 -13.83 -3.10 -5.74
C ALA A 72 -13.15 -4.48 -5.79
N PHE A 73 -13.09 -5.20 -4.66
CA PHE A 73 -12.54 -6.55 -4.59
C PHE A 73 -13.30 -7.55 -5.48
N ILE A 74 -14.63 -7.50 -5.49
CA ILE A 74 -15.46 -8.36 -6.37
C ILE A 74 -15.18 -8.02 -7.84
N SER A 75 -15.03 -6.74 -8.18
CA SER A 75 -14.69 -6.29 -9.53
C SER A 75 -13.33 -6.85 -9.98
N ASP A 76 -12.30 -6.80 -9.11
CA ASP A 76 -10.99 -7.39 -9.35
C ASP A 76 -11.05 -8.90 -9.52
N CYS A 77 -11.74 -9.61 -8.64
CA CYS A 77 -11.90 -11.06 -8.75
C CYS A 77 -12.62 -11.46 -10.05
N PHE A 78 -13.68 -10.73 -10.42
CA PHE A 78 -14.39 -10.96 -11.67
C PHE A 78 -13.48 -10.73 -12.88
N TYR A 79 -12.69 -9.67 -12.83
CA TYR A 79 -11.70 -9.37 -13.85
C TYR A 79 -10.68 -10.50 -14.02
N ILE A 80 -10.05 -10.95 -12.93
CA ILE A 80 -9.00 -11.98 -12.94
C ILE A 80 -9.55 -13.33 -13.43
N LEU A 81 -10.75 -13.73 -13.01
CA LEU A 81 -11.30 -15.05 -13.26
C LEU A 81 -12.02 -15.20 -14.61
N PHE A 82 -12.67 -14.14 -15.11
CA PHE A 82 -13.61 -14.27 -16.22
C PHE A 82 -13.21 -13.56 -17.51
N THR A 83 -12.19 -12.70 -17.51
CA THR A 83 -11.90 -11.88 -18.69
C THR A 83 -10.62 -12.33 -19.40
N GLN A 84 -10.75 -13.10 -20.47
CA GLN A 84 -9.63 -13.47 -21.36
C GLN A 84 -9.30 -12.42 -22.43
N SER A 85 -10.14 -11.42 -22.66
CA SER A 85 -9.96 -10.41 -23.72
C SER A 85 -9.40 -9.11 -23.16
N SER A 86 -8.25 -8.67 -23.68
CA SER A 86 -7.51 -7.48 -23.22
C SER A 86 -8.31 -6.18 -23.23
N TYR A 87 -9.25 -6.00 -24.16
CA TYR A 87 -9.99 -4.73 -24.31
C TYR A 87 -11.04 -4.51 -23.22
N HIS A 88 -11.69 -5.57 -22.75
CA HIS A 88 -12.71 -5.48 -21.70
C HIS A 88 -12.12 -5.41 -20.28
N ARG A 89 -10.81 -5.50 -20.17
CA ARG A 89 -10.07 -5.52 -18.91
C ARG A 89 -9.80 -4.12 -18.34
N LEU A 90 -9.60 -3.13 -19.19
CA LEU A 90 -9.11 -1.81 -18.79
C LEU A 90 -10.05 -1.08 -17.83
N ILE A 91 -11.34 -1.02 -18.12
CA ILE A 91 -12.29 -0.21 -17.35
C ILE A 91 -12.51 -0.76 -15.92
N PRO A 92 -12.81 -2.07 -15.72
CA PRO A 92 -12.96 -2.61 -14.36
C PRO A 92 -11.71 -2.48 -13.50
N ALA A 93 -10.53 -2.76 -14.05
CA ALA A 93 -9.27 -2.67 -13.33
C ALA A 93 -8.97 -1.22 -12.90
N LEU A 94 -9.17 -0.25 -13.80
CA LEU A 94 -8.98 1.17 -13.47
C LEU A 94 -9.98 1.69 -12.42
N ILE A 95 -11.21 1.20 -12.44
CA ILE A 95 -12.19 1.53 -11.42
C ILE A 95 -11.73 0.98 -10.05
N ALA A 96 -11.29 -0.27 -10.01
CA ALA A 96 -10.80 -0.89 -8.79
C ALA A 96 -9.54 -0.17 -8.26
N ASP A 97 -8.52 0.05 -9.11
CA ASP A 97 -7.31 0.80 -8.77
C ASP A 97 -7.66 2.20 -8.23
N SER A 98 -8.60 2.92 -8.89
CA SER A 98 -9.02 4.26 -8.46
C SER A 98 -9.66 4.25 -7.08
N VAL A 99 -10.47 3.23 -6.77
CA VAL A 99 -11.08 3.05 -5.45
C VAL A 99 -10.00 2.76 -4.41
N TYR A 100 -9.06 1.84 -4.67
CA TYR A 100 -7.97 1.52 -3.76
C TYR A 100 -7.04 2.72 -3.53
N ILE A 101 -6.68 3.46 -4.59
CA ILE A 101 -5.90 4.71 -4.50
C ILE A 101 -6.62 5.71 -3.58
N GLY A 102 -7.91 5.95 -3.78
CA GLY A 102 -8.69 6.84 -2.93
C GLY A 102 -8.69 6.42 -1.46
N PHE A 103 -8.84 5.12 -1.19
CA PHE A 103 -8.76 4.57 0.17
C PHE A 103 -7.38 4.72 0.79
N LEU A 104 -6.30 4.44 0.04
CA LEU A 104 -4.94 4.57 0.55
C LEU A 104 -4.59 6.02 0.86
N ILE A 105 -4.95 6.96 -0.03
CA ILE A 105 -4.75 8.40 0.22
C ILE A 105 -5.48 8.82 1.50
N LEU A 106 -6.77 8.49 1.63
CA LEU A 106 -7.54 8.81 2.82
C LEU A 106 -6.92 8.19 4.08
N SER A 107 -6.51 6.93 4.00
CA SER A 107 -5.88 6.21 5.11
C SER A 107 -4.58 6.85 5.56
N ILE A 108 -3.71 7.20 4.61
CA ILE A 108 -2.44 7.88 4.86
C ILE A 108 -2.70 9.23 5.54
N ILE A 109 -3.63 10.05 5.01
CA ILE A 109 -3.97 11.36 5.58
C ILE A 109 -4.48 11.22 7.03
N LEU A 110 -5.41 10.29 7.27
CA LEU A 110 -5.97 10.06 8.61
C LEU A 110 -4.92 9.57 9.60
N MET A 111 -4.04 8.65 9.17
CA MET A 111 -2.96 8.14 10.01
C MET A 111 -1.95 9.24 10.31
N LEU A 112 -1.51 10.01 9.32
CA LEU A 112 -0.61 11.14 9.51
C LEU A 112 -1.21 12.15 10.49
N HIS A 113 -2.46 12.57 10.26
CA HIS A 113 -3.13 13.51 11.15
C HIS A 113 -3.06 13.04 12.61
N LYS A 114 -3.39 11.76 12.86
CA LYS A 114 -3.38 11.20 14.21
C LYS A 114 -1.97 11.05 14.79
N LEU A 115 -0.97 10.70 13.97
CA LEU A 115 0.42 10.57 14.39
C LEU A 115 1.01 11.94 14.78
N PHE A 116 0.57 13.02 14.10
CA PHE A 116 1.06 14.38 14.37
C PHE A 116 0.23 15.14 15.41
N GLU A 117 -0.98 14.70 15.74
CA GLU A 117 -1.83 15.31 16.76
C GLU A 117 -1.31 15.08 18.18
N ASN A 118 -0.82 13.88 18.48
CA ASN A 118 -0.32 13.52 19.81
C ASN A 118 1.14 13.96 19.99
N ASN A 119 1.42 14.72 21.04
CA ASN A 119 2.79 15.16 21.36
C ASN A 119 3.67 14.05 21.94
N ASN A 120 3.08 13.01 22.54
CA ASN A 120 3.82 11.92 23.16
C ASN A 120 4.19 10.85 22.15
N VAL A 121 5.49 10.54 22.03
CA VAL A 121 5.99 9.45 21.20
C VAL A 121 5.82 8.14 21.96
N THR A 122 5.04 7.24 21.40
CA THR A 122 4.79 5.89 21.90
C THR A 122 5.27 4.84 20.89
N ILE A 123 5.35 3.57 21.30
CA ILE A 123 5.63 2.45 20.39
C ILE A 123 4.58 2.42 19.26
N ASP A 124 3.31 2.71 19.59
CA ASP A 124 2.24 2.79 18.59
C ASP A 124 2.50 3.91 17.57
N THR A 125 3.08 5.03 17.97
CA THR A 125 3.47 6.12 17.07
C THR A 125 4.53 5.65 16.08
N ILE A 126 5.55 4.91 16.56
CA ILE A 126 6.63 4.38 15.71
C ILE A 126 6.07 3.36 14.71
N VAL A 127 5.30 2.39 15.20
CA VAL A 127 4.69 1.35 14.35
C VAL A 127 3.73 1.98 13.32
N GLY A 128 2.93 2.96 13.75
CA GLY A 128 2.04 3.70 12.86
C GLY A 128 2.79 4.42 11.72
N GLY A 129 3.94 5.03 12.03
CA GLY A 129 4.79 5.66 11.02
C GLY A 129 5.36 4.66 10.01
N ILE A 130 5.79 3.49 10.47
CA ILE A 130 6.23 2.41 9.57
C ILE A 130 5.07 1.96 8.67
N CYS A 131 3.86 1.80 9.22
CA CYS A 131 2.68 1.46 8.43
C CYS A 131 2.40 2.51 7.35
N VAL A 132 2.49 3.81 7.67
CA VAL A 132 2.29 4.89 6.68
C VAL A 132 3.33 4.80 5.57
N PHE A 133 4.60 4.52 5.88
CA PHE A 133 5.64 4.35 4.86
C PHE A 133 5.34 3.19 3.91
N LEU A 134 4.89 2.05 4.43
CA LEU A 134 4.50 0.91 3.61
C LEU A 134 3.25 1.23 2.75
N LEU A 135 2.24 1.91 3.32
CA LEU A 135 1.06 2.34 2.56
C LEU A 135 1.40 3.34 1.45
N ILE A 136 2.43 4.19 1.63
CA ILE A 136 2.94 5.07 0.58
C ILE A 136 3.51 4.23 -0.57
N GLY A 137 4.30 3.20 -0.30
CA GLY A 137 4.79 2.29 -1.33
C GLY A 137 3.65 1.56 -2.07
N ASP A 138 2.65 1.04 -1.35
CA ASP A 138 1.48 0.41 -1.97
C ASP A 138 0.69 1.41 -2.84
N LEU A 139 0.60 2.68 -2.42
CA LEU A 139 -0.05 3.74 -3.21
C LEU A 139 0.68 4.00 -4.53
N TRP A 140 2.01 4.12 -4.51
CA TRP A 140 2.81 4.31 -5.72
C TRP A 140 2.76 3.09 -6.64
N PHE A 141 2.78 1.89 -6.06
CA PHE A 141 2.54 0.66 -6.83
C PHE A 141 1.23 0.71 -7.62
N LEU A 142 0.11 1.15 -7.02
CA LEU A 142 -1.17 1.27 -7.73
C LEU A 142 -1.13 2.34 -8.84
N PHE A 143 -0.40 3.44 -8.66
CA PHE A 143 -0.17 4.40 -9.75
C PHE A 143 0.60 3.75 -10.91
N TYR A 144 1.63 2.95 -10.63
CA TYR A 144 2.39 2.25 -11.66
C TYR A 144 1.56 1.17 -12.35
N SER A 145 0.75 0.42 -11.60
CA SER A 145 -0.23 -0.53 -12.15
C SER A 145 -1.16 0.17 -13.13
N SER A 146 -1.77 1.28 -12.73
CA SER A 146 -2.65 2.07 -13.59
C SER A 146 -1.94 2.59 -14.84
N ILE A 147 -0.70 3.10 -14.72
CA ILE A 147 0.09 3.55 -15.87
C ILE A 147 0.40 2.39 -16.82
N HIS A 148 0.76 1.21 -16.30
CA HIS A 148 1.06 0.02 -17.08
C HIS A 148 -0.18 -0.51 -17.82
N LEU A 149 -1.36 -0.44 -17.20
CA LEU A 149 -2.63 -0.79 -17.84
C LEU A 149 -2.93 0.08 -19.07
N PHE A 150 -2.65 1.39 -18.99
CA PHE A 150 -2.83 2.31 -20.13
C PHE A 150 -1.72 2.17 -21.18
N HIS A 151 -0.49 1.95 -20.74
CA HIS A 151 0.71 1.90 -21.55
C HIS A 151 1.58 0.69 -21.16
N PRO A 152 1.32 -0.50 -21.74
CA PRO A 152 2.09 -1.72 -21.40
C PRO A 152 3.60 -1.59 -21.54
N ASN A 153 4.08 -0.66 -22.38
CA ASN A 153 5.51 -0.37 -22.57
C ASN A 153 6.00 0.80 -21.69
N ALA A 154 5.27 1.17 -20.65
CA ALA A 154 5.68 2.27 -19.75
C ALA A 154 6.87 1.92 -18.88
N PHE A 155 7.09 0.65 -18.61
CA PHE A 155 8.20 0.09 -17.85
C PHE A 155 8.93 -0.98 -18.66
N SER A 156 10.20 -1.20 -18.35
CA SER A 156 11.03 -2.25 -18.94
C SER A 156 11.74 -3.02 -17.84
N SER A 157 11.80 -4.32 -17.97
CA SER A 157 12.64 -5.23 -17.20
C SER A 157 13.58 -5.95 -18.17
N ALA A 158 14.73 -6.42 -17.74
CA ALA A 158 15.87 -6.95 -18.51
C ALA A 158 15.52 -8.10 -19.51
N GLY A 159 14.55 -7.86 -20.39
CA GLY A 159 14.13 -8.79 -21.46
C GLY A 159 12.90 -9.63 -21.13
N GLU A 160 12.26 -9.40 -19.99
CA GLU A 160 11.04 -10.09 -19.57
C GLU A 160 9.81 -9.17 -19.64
N THR A 161 8.64 -9.78 -19.75
CA THR A 161 7.37 -9.03 -19.67
C THR A 161 7.13 -8.60 -18.24
N ILE A 162 6.84 -7.31 -18.04
CA ILE A 162 6.52 -6.73 -16.72
C ILE A 162 5.30 -7.42 -16.11
N GLN A 163 5.47 -7.93 -14.93
CA GLN A 163 4.41 -8.51 -14.11
C GLN A 163 3.98 -7.54 -13.00
N THR A 164 2.84 -7.77 -12.40
CA THR A 164 2.31 -6.92 -11.31
C THR A 164 3.30 -6.83 -10.14
N PHE A 165 4.01 -7.91 -9.82
CA PHE A 165 5.03 -7.91 -8.78
C PHE A 165 6.21 -7.00 -9.09
N ASP A 166 6.63 -6.91 -10.35
CA ASP A 166 7.75 -6.06 -10.76
C ASP A 166 7.45 -4.58 -10.47
N LEU A 167 6.19 -4.18 -10.60
CA LEU A 167 5.75 -2.82 -10.29
C LEU A 167 5.71 -2.55 -8.78
N LEU A 168 5.31 -3.53 -7.97
CA LEU A 168 5.38 -3.44 -6.51
C LEU A 168 6.84 -3.34 -6.04
N TYR A 169 7.70 -4.22 -6.55
CA TYR A 169 9.12 -4.22 -6.29
C TYR A 169 9.78 -2.89 -6.73
N PHE A 170 9.45 -2.39 -7.93
CA PHE A 170 9.93 -1.12 -8.44
C PHE A 170 9.54 0.05 -7.52
N SER A 171 8.30 0.09 -7.04
CA SER A 171 7.87 1.10 -6.08
C SER A 171 8.73 1.08 -4.82
N PHE A 172 8.88 -0.07 -4.17
CA PHE A 172 9.66 -0.12 -2.93
C PHE A 172 11.15 0.14 -3.12
N THR A 173 11.75 -0.27 -4.24
CA THR A 173 13.15 0.05 -4.54
C THR A 173 13.35 1.53 -4.85
N THR A 174 12.36 2.20 -5.45
CA THR A 174 12.35 3.64 -5.70
C THR A 174 12.12 4.43 -4.41
N LEU A 175 11.09 4.07 -3.64
CA LEU A 175 10.73 4.72 -2.37
C LEU A 175 11.86 4.66 -1.35
N THR A 176 12.56 3.52 -1.27
CA THR A 176 13.71 3.32 -0.39
C THR A 176 15.02 3.84 -0.97
N THR A 177 14.99 4.41 -2.18
CA THR A 177 16.16 4.94 -2.91
C THR A 177 17.25 3.91 -3.23
N VAL A 178 16.91 2.61 -3.24
CA VAL A 178 17.84 1.53 -3.61
C VAL A 178 18.08 1.51 -5.11
N GLY A 179 17.01 1.48 -5.93
CA GLY A 179 17.07 1.63 -7.37
C GLY A 179 18.05 0.67 -8.07
N TYR A 180 17.82 -0.64 -7.97
CA TYR A 180 18.69 -1.65 -8.61
C TYR A 180 18.82 -1.48 -10.13
N GLY A 181 17.82 -0.89 -10.80
CA GLY A 181 17.85 -0.60 -12.22
C GLY A 181 17.51 -1.81 -13.12
N ASP A 182 17.03 -2.87 -12.54
CA ASP A 182 16.51 -4.07 -13.23
C ASP A 182 15.09 -3.87 -13.77
N VAL A 183 14.28 -3.08 -13.06
CA VAL A 183 13.02 -2.53 -13.55
C VAL A 183 13.15 -1.02 -13.66
N VAL A 184 12.85 -0.46 -14.84
CA VAL A 184 13.02 0.98 -15.11
C VAL A 184 11.81 1.59 -15.79
N PRO A 185 11.45 2.86 -15.45
CA PRO A 185 10.40 3.58 -16.13
C PRO A 185 10.90 4.07 -17.50
N VAL A 186 10.18 3.77 -18.57
CA VAL A 186 10.52 4.14 -19.94
C VAL A 186 9.71 5.35 -20.41
N SER A 187 8.39 5.36 -20.13
CA SER A 187 7.52 6.47 -20.53
C SER A 187 7.81 7.74 -19.71
N GLN A 188 7.56 8.90 -20.31
CA GLN A 188 7.77 10.18 -19.60
C GLN A 188 6.91 10.30 -18.34
N LEU A 189 5.66 9.85 -18.41
CA LEU A 189 4.76 9.86 -17.26
C LEU A 189 5.30 8.99 -16.12
N ALA A 190 5.71 7.74 -16.43
CA ALA A 190 6.28 6.85 -15.43
C ALA A 190 7.55 7.44 -14.76
N LYS A 191 8.43 8.10 -15.54
CA LYS A 191 9.62 8.77 -15.03
C LYS A 191 9.29 9.92 -14.07
N VAL A 192 8.31 10.74 -14.43
CA VAL A 192 7.86 11.86 -13.58
C VAL A 192 7.28 11.34 -12.27
N VAL A 193 6.42 10.32 -12.35
CA VAL A 193 5.80 9.71 -11.17
C VAL A 193 6.85 9.07 -10.28
N ALA A 194 7.86 8.37 -10.83
CA ALA A 194 8.97 7.78 -10.08
C ALA A 194 9.83 8.84 -9.37
N ASN A 195 10.05 10.01 -10.00
CA ASN A 195 10.77 11.10 -9.35
C ASN A 195 9.99 11.66 -8.13
N PHE A 196 8.66 11.78 -8.22
CA PHE A 196 7.85 12.20 -7.07
C PHE A 196 7.91 11.18 -5.94
N GLU A 197 7.86 9.88 -6.26
CA GLU A 197 8.02 8.83 -5.27
C GLU A 197 9.37 8.91 -4.56
N ALA A 198 10.47 9.02 -5.33
CA ALA A 198 11.82 9.12 -4.77
C ALA A 198 11.96 10.34 -3.83
N ILE A 199 11.38 11.49 -4.19
CA ILE A 199 11.36 12.68 -3.34
C ILE A 199 10.60 12.40 -2.03
N ILE A 200 9.42 11.79 -2.10
CA ILE A 200 8.63 11.45 -0.92
C ILE A 200 9.35 10.40 -0.07
N GLY A 201 10.01 9.43 -0.69
CA GLY A 201 10.80 8.41 -0.01
C GLY A 201 11.93 8.96 0.85
N VAL A 202 12.52 10.09 0.46
CA VAL A 202 13.54 10.80 1.26
C VAL A 202 12.91 11.72 2.30
N ILE A 203 11.88 12.48 1.92
CA ILE A 203 11.27 13.51 2.78
C ILE A 203 10.49 12.87 3.95
N TYR A 204 9.71 11.83 3.68
CA TYR A 204 8.86 11.23 4.71
C TYR A 204 9.65 10.72 5.92
N PRO A 205 10.68 9.86 5.78
CA PRO A 205 11.48 9.41 6.92
C PRO A 205 12.16 10.57 7.65
N ALA A 206 12.67 11.57 6.93
CA ALA A 206 13.33 12.73 7.53
C ALA A 206 12.38 13.52 8.44
N ILE A 207 11.16 13.83 7.97
CA ILE A 207 10.13 14.52 8.74
C ILE A 207 9.69 13.65 9.92
N PHE A 208 9.47 12.35 9.69
CA PHE A 208 8.98 11.46 10.73
C PHE A 208 10.01 11.26 11.85
N ILE A 209 11.29 11.05 11.53
CA ILE A 209 12.37 10.95 12.51
C ILE A 209 12.51 12.26 13.30
N SER A 210 12.49 13.42 12.61
CA SER A 210 12.53 14.73 13.29
C SER A 210 11.38 14.87 14.30
N ARG A 211 10.18 14.40 13.95
CA ARG A 211 9.01 14.41 14.84
C ARG A 211 9.19 13.49 16.05
N LEU A 212 9.77 12.30 15.85
CA LEU A 212 10.05 11.37 16.95
C LEU A 212 11.05 11.94 17.94
N VAL A 213 12.13 12.53 17.45
CA VAL A 213 13.18 13.16 18.28
C VAL A 213 12.63 14.36 19.03
N GLY A 214 11.87 15.24 18.36
CA GLY A 214 11.27 16.43 18.98
C GLY A 214 10.16 16.13 19.99
N GLY A 215 9.52 14.95 19.90
CA GLY A 215 8.49 14.51 20.86
C GLY A 215 9.01 13.59 21.98
N TYR A 216 10.31 13.28 21.97
CA TYR A 216 10.94 12.50 23.03
C TYR A 216 11.21 13.39 24.24
N ASN A 217 10.46 13.19 25.33
CA ASN A 217 10.72 13.81 26.63
C ASN A 217 11.41 12.75 27.50
N PRO A 218 12.70 12.87 27.79
CA PRO A 218 13.35 12.04 28.79
C PRO A 218 12.96 12.56 30.17
N ASP A 219 11.96 11.97 30.83
CA ASP A 219 11.72 12.08 32.28
C ASP A 219 12.54 11.01 33.00
#